data_ee53bf43e4e3c1af10fd0c47ed2a47d0
#
_entry.id   ee53bf43e4e3c1af10fd0c47ed2a47d0
#
_cell.length_a   1.000
_cell.length_b   1.000
_cell.length_c   1.000
_cell.angle_alpha   90.00
_cell.angle_beta   90.00
_cell.angle_gamma   90.00
#
_symmetry.space_group_name_H-M   'P 1'
#
loop_
_entity.id
_entity.type
_entity.pdbx_description
1 polymer ?
#
loop_
_entity_poly.entity_id
_entity_poly.type
_entity_poly.pdbx_seq_one_letter_code
_entity_poly.pdbx_strand_id
1 'polypeptide(L)'
;SGQQFATIGARVNGKTIEITTHRSESYVSESRKPVVTFSTDLQEDLSRRDFTINSMAINLESGKLIDPFNGLKDLQMKILRTPLDPHISFSEDPLRMMRAARFISRFNLTLDKGIKESVNELKGRLQIVSNERIRDELNKLLITPDPNPGLKFLLKTKLYEIFLPELKSCKRQHRIRYLRHDHCIRLAALLINIASAARKARLKDLKYSNREID
;
A
#
# COMPACT_ATOMS: atom_id res chain seq x y z
N SER A 1 0.63 20.29 11.61
CA SER A 1 -0.37 19.74 10.69
C SER A 1 -0.81 18.38 11.22
N GLY A 2 -2.12 18.13 11.33
CA GLY A 2 -2.64 16.86 11.83
C GLY A 2 -3.60 16.93 13.01
N GLN A 3 -3.86 18.12 13.56
CA GLN A 3 -4.79 18.28 14.70
C GLN A 3 -6.20 17.70 14.45
N GLN A 4 -6.68 17.73 13.21
CA GLN A 4 -7.98 17.14 12.83
C GLN A 4 -8.02 15.60 12.93
N PHE A 5 -6.86 14.94 12.98
CA PHE A 5 -6.73 13.49 13.10
C PHE A 5 -6.06 13.06 14.41
N ALA A 6 -5.97 13.99 15.40
CA ALA A 6 -5.33 13.75 16.70
C ALA A 6 -3.93 13.11 16.61
N THR A 7 -3.16 13.44 15.56
CA THR A 7 -1.77 13.01 15.41
C THR A 7 -0.84 14.18 15.64
N ILE A 8 0.11 14.03 16.56
CA ILE A 8 1.15 15.01 16.88
C ILE A 8 2.50 14.43 16.48
N GLY A 9 3.26 15.17 15.69
CA GLY A 9 4.64 14.81 15.35
C GLY A 9 5.63 15.45 16.35
N ALA A 10 6.34 14.63 17.11
CA ALA A 10 7.45 15.07 17.96
C ALA A 10 8.79 14.74 17.28
N ARG A 11 9.73 15.71 17.27
CA ARG A 11 11.06 15.50 16.70
C ARG A 11 12.08 15.24 17.82
N VAL A 12 12.64 14.03 17.86
CA VAL A 12 13.60 13.60 18.88
C VAL A 12 14.84 13.01 18.19
N ASN A 13 16.02 13.56 18.46
CA ASN A 13 17.31 13.07 17.89
C ASN A 13 17.29 12.94 16.35
N GLY A 14 16.70 13.92 15.67
CA GLY A 14 16.59 13.94 14.21
C GLY A 14 15.51 13.00 13.61
N LYS A 15 14.84 12.21 14.44
CA LYS A 15 13.71 11.33 14.04
C LYS A 15 12.38 11.98 14.39
N THR A 16 11.39 11.83 13.53
CA THR A 16 10.02 12.21 13.82
C THR A 16 9.29 11.02 14.42
N ILE A 17 8.70 11.23 15.59
CA ILE A 17 7.84 10.26 16.28
C ILE A 17 6.41 10.78 16.14
N GLU A 18 5.52 9.98 15.57
CA GLU A 18 4.10 10.30 15.48
C GLU A 18 3.38 9.72 16.72
N ILE A 19 2.67 10.60 17.42
CA ILE A 19 1.85 10.24 18.58
C ILE A 19 0.40 10.44 18.18
N THR A 20 -0.38 9.36 18.17
CA THR A 20 -1.78 9.36 17.71
C THR A 20 -2.66 8.77 18.81
N THR A 21 -3.82 9.39 19.05
CA THR A 21 -4.86 8.82 19.89
C THR A 21 -5.49 7.60 19.18
N HIS A 22 -5.83 6.55 19.92
CA HIS A 22 -6.61 5.44 19.36
C HIS A 22 -7.95 5.94 18.82
N ARG A 23 -8.37 5.39 17.70
CA ARG A 23 -9.60 5.81 17.03
C ARG A 23 -10.29 4.64 16.35
N SER A 24 -11.61 4.68 16.28
CA SER A 24 -12.42 3.92 15.35
C SER A 24 -12.73 4.76 14.11
N GLU A 25 -12.95 4.11 13.00
CA GLU A 25 -13.26 4.74 11.72
C GLU A 25 -14.51 4.10 11.14
N SER A 26 -15.49 4.92 10.75
CA SER A 26 -16.63 4.47 9.97
C SER A 26 -16.55 5.08 8.57
N TYR A 27 -16.78 4.28 7.54
CA TYR A 27 -16.67 4.70 6.15
C TYR A 27 -18.06 4.81 5.51
N VAL A 28 -18.32 5.91 4.81
CA VAL A 28 -19.49 6.06 3.96
C VAL A 28 -19.18 5.48 2.58
N SER A 29 -20.14 4.78 1.97
CA SER A 29 -19.95 3.94 0.78
C SER A 29 -19.24 4.59 -0.42
N GLU A 30 -19.33 5.91 -0.57
CA GLU A 30 -18.72 6.64 -1.70
C GLU A 30 -17.55 7.54 -1.29
N SER A 31 -17.13 7.50 -0.03
CA SER A 31 -16.03 8.31 0.49
C SER A 31 -15.02 7.45 1.23
N ARG A 32 -13.75 7.69 0.96
CA ARG A 32 -12.64 7.12 1.73
C ARG A 32 -12.25 7.96 2.96
N LYS A 33 -12.91 9.11 3.18
CA LYS A 33 -12.71 9.91 4.38
C LYS A 33 -13.56 9.31 5.49
N PRO A 34 -12.95 8.66 6.51
CA PRO A 34 -13.70 8.10 7.60
C PRO A 34 -14.30 9.20 8.48
N VAL A 35 -15.45 8.93 9.04
CA VAL A 35 -15.88 9.61 10.25
C VAL A 35 -15.06 9.05 11.39
N VAL A 36 -14.20 9.86 11.98
CA VAL A 36 -13.27 9.45 13.05
C VAL A 36 -13.99 9.62 14.39
N THR A 37 -14.08 8.53 15.14
CA THR A 37 -14.50 8.54 16.53
C THR A 37 -13.31 8.11 17.40
N PHE A 38 -12.98 8.88 18.42
CA PHE A 38 -11.88 8.51 19.31
C PHE A 38 -12.33 7.32 20.17
N SER A 39 -11.49 6.28 20.19
CA SER A 39 -11.69 5.07 20.98
C SER A 39 -10.56 4.94 22.00
N THR A 40 -10.86 4.31 23.12
CA THR A 40 -9.85 3.87 24.09
C THR A 40 -9.46 2.40 23.85
N ASP A 41 -10.11 1.72 22.90
CA ASP A 41 -9.88 0.32 22.59
C ASP A 41 -8.72 0.18 21.57
N LEU A 42 -7.58 -0.32 22.06
CA LEU A 42 -6.41 -0.61 21.25
C LEU A 42 -6.71 -1.71 20.20
N GLN A 43 -7.52 -2.70 20.54
CA GLN A 43 -7.82 -3.80 19.61
C GLN A 43 -8.64 -3.29 18.42
N GLU A 44 -9.56 -2.37 18.65
CA GLU A 44 -10.31 -1.70 17.59
C GLU A 44 -9.36 -0.89 16.69
N ASP A 45 -8.42 -0.11 17.26
CA ASP A 45 -7.40 0.61 16.47
C ASP A 45 -6.53 -0.31 15.62
N LEU A 46 -6.12 -1.45 16.17
CA LEU A 46 -5.31 -2.43 15.46
C LEU A 46 -6.09 -3.16 14.37
N SER A 47 -7.39 -3.41 14.56
CA SER A 47 -8.24 -4.12 13.60
C SER A 47 -8.43 -3.40 12.27
N ARG A 48 -8.46 -2.05 12.31
CA ARG A 48 -8.65 -1.20 11.11
C ARG A 48 -7.36 -0.97 10.31
N ARG A 49 -6.22 -1.51 10.74
CA ARG A 49 -4.95 -1.41 10.01
C ARG A 49 -4.96 -2.29 8.76
N ASP A 50 -3.97 -2.08 7.90
CA ASP A 50 -3.92 -2.76 6.60
C ASP A 50 -3.67 -4.27 6.70
N PHE A 51 -2.63 -4.67 7.44
CA PHE A 51 -2.20 -6.07 7.53
C PHE A 51 -1.82 -6.44 8.98
N THR A 52 -2.00 -7.72 9.33
CA THR A 52 -1.70 -8.26 10.66
C THR A 52 -0.29 -7.92 11.13
N ILE A 53 0.69 -7.97 10.22
CA ILE A 53 2.10 -7.63 10.49
C ILE A 53 2.31 -6.17 10.90
N ASN A 54 1.34 -5.29 10.67
CA ASN A 54 1.31 -3.89 11.09
C ASN A 54 0.28 -3.64 12.21
N SER A 55 -0.44 -4.69 12.63
CA SER A 55 -1.53 -4.60 13.61
C SER A 55 -1.08 -5.11 14.98
N MET A 56 0.13 -4.73 15.36
CA MET A 56 0.77 -5.05 16.65
C MET A 56 1.17 -3.76 17.36
N ALA A 57 1.22 -3.81 18.68
CA ALA A 57 1.68 -2.71 19.52
C ALA A 57 2.58 -3.23 20.65
N ILE A 58 3.37 -2.35 21.22
CA ILE A 58 4.16 -2.63 22.43
C ILE A 58 3.69 -1.68 23.52
N ASN A 59 3.34 -2.23 24.68
CA ASN A 59 3.09 -1.43 25.86
C ASN A 59 4.43 -0.87 26.37
N LEU A 60 4.56 0.45 26.42
CA LEU A 60 5.85 1.10 26.74
C LEU A 60 6.26 0.94 28.19
N GLU A 61 5.33 0.74 29.11
CA GLU A 61 5.62 0.56 30.54
C GLU A 61 6.11 -0.85 30.83
N SER A 62 5.41 -1.86 30.31
CA SER A 62 5.70 -3.27 30.57
C SER A 62 6.63 -3.93 29.54
N GLY A 63 6.85 -3.30 28.37
CA GLY A 63 7.55 -3.89 27.23
C GLY A 63 6.78 -5.04 26.54
N LYS A 64 5.53 -5.31 26.96
CA LYS A 64 4.76 -6.45 26.48
C LYS A 64 4.24 -6.20 25.06
N LEU A 65 4.43 -7.19 24.18
CA LEU A 65 3.82 -7.21 22.85
C LEU A 65 2.31 -7.49 22.96
N ILE A 66 1.53 -6.69 22.25
CA ILE A 66 0.08 -6.84 22.07
C ILE A 66 -0.15 -7.18 20.59
N ASP A 67 -0.58 -8.40 20.32
CA ASP A 67 -0.73 -8.94 18.96
C ASP A 67 -2.06 -9.73 18.85
N PRO A 68 -3.20 -9.03 18.79
CA PRO A 68 -4.51 -9.68 18.79
C PRO A 68 -4.81 -10.43 17.49
N PHE A 69 -4.07 -10.16 16.41
CA PHE A 69 -4.31 -10.73 15.07
C PHE A 69 -3.21 -11.69 14.61
N ASN A 70 -2.31 -12.13 15.51
CA ASN A 70 -1.21 -13.05 15.21
C ASN A 70 -0.22 -12.51 14.16
N GLY A 71 0.02 -11.20 14.12
CA GLY A 71 0.90 -10.55 13.16
C GLY A 71 2.34 -11.04 13.23
N LEU A 72 2.86 -11.33 14.43
CA LEU A 72 4.21 -11.89 14.61
C LEU A 72 4.33 -13.28 13.97
N LYS A 73 3.31 -14.14 14.15
CA LYS A 73 3.25 -15.45 13.51
C LYS A 73 3.19 -15.34 12.00
N ASP A 74 2.33 -14.46 11.46
CA ASP A 74 2.22 -14.22 10.03
C ASP A 74 3.54 -13.69 9.44
N LEU A 75 4.25 -12.83 10.15
CA LEU A 75 5.57 -12.34 9.74
C LEU A 75 6.61 -13.46 9.68
N GLN A 76 6.64 -14.35 10.68
CA GLN A 76 7.53 -15.50 10.72
C GLN A 76 7.23 -16.51 9.61
N MET A 77 5.94 -16.74 9.33
CA MET A 77 5.48 -17.64 8.27
C MET A 77 5.51 -16.98 6.88
N LYS A 78 5.86 -15.70 6.79
CA LYS A 78 5.84 -14.90 5.57
C LYS A 78 4.47 -14.88 4.89
N ILE A 79 3.41 -14.69 5.66
CA ILE A 79 2.04 -14.58 5.18
C ILE A 79 1.59 -13.13 5.23
N LEU A 80 0.98 -12.65 4.16
CA LEU A 80 0.27 -11.37 4.13
C LEU A 80 -1.21 -11.63 4.38
N ARG A 81 -1.71 -11.13 5.50
CA ARG A 81 -3.10 -11.28 5.96
C ARG A 81 -3.64 -9.94 6.44
N THR A 82 -4.92 -9.69 6.25
CA THR A 82 -5.63 -8.54 6.84
C THR A 82 -6.17 -8.91 8.23
N PRO A 83 -6.25 -7.96 9.19
CA PRO A 83 -6.82 -8.22 10.51
C PRO A 83 -8.29 -8.66 10.44
N LEU A 84 -9.06 -8.00 9.57
CA LEU A 84 -10.44 -8.32 9.25
C LEU A 84 -10.53 -9.05 7.90
N ASP A 85 -11.75 -9.40 7.50
CA ASP A 85 -11.99 -9.95 6.16
C ASP A 85 -11.38 -9.03 5.07
N PRO A 86 -10.64 -9.58 4.08
CA PRO A 86 -10.01 -8.78 3.02
C PRO A 86 -10.98 -7.91 2.24
N HIS A 87 -12.23 -8.39 2.03
CA HIS A 87 -13.24 -7.61 1.32
C HIS A 87 -13.65 -6.37 2.13
N ILE A 88 -13.83 -6.48 3.44
CA ILE A 88 -14.08 -5.34 4.32
C ILE A 88 -12.90 -4.38 4.28
N SER A 89 -11.69 -4.88 4.52
CA SER A 89 -10.47 -4.08 4.57
C SER A 89 -10.24 -3.28 3.29
N PHE A 90 -10.41 -3.89 2.11
CA PHE A 90 -10.20 -3.21 0.81
C PHE A 90 -11.37 -2.32 0.40
N SER A 91 -12.57 -2.58 0.90
CA SER A 91 -13.72 -1.68 0.74
C SER A 91 -13.52 -0.36 1.50
N GLU A 92 -12.95 -0.41 2.69
CA GLU A 92 -12.67 0.75 3.53
C GLU A 92 -11.57 1.65 2.94
N ASP A 93 -10.40 1.10 2.62
CA ASP A 93 -9.32 1.83 1.93
C ASP A 93 -8.78 1.01 0.75
N PRO A 94 -9.26 1.30 -0.48
CA PRO A 94 -8.81 0.59 -1.68
C PRO A 94 -7.31 0.70 -1.96
N LEU A 95 -6.61 1.70 -1.40
CA LEU A 95 -5.15 1.81 -1.52
C LEU A 95 -4.43 0.62 -0.87
N ARG A 96 -5.07 -0.07 0.08
CA ARG A 96 -4.51 -1.28 0.71
C ARG A 96 -4.23 -2.38 -0.32
N MET A 97 -4.94 -2.41 -1.46
CA MET A 97 -4.64 -3.31 -2.57
C MET A 97 -3.27 -3.04 -3.20
N MET A 98 -2.91 -1.75 -3.38
CA MET A 98 -1.56 -1.35 -3.85
C MET A 98 -0.50 -1.64 -2.79
N ARG A 99 -0.82 -1.38 -1.52
CA ARG A 99 0.04 -1.71 -0.38
C ARG A 99 0.33 -3.21 -0.31
N ALA A 100 -0.66 -4.09 -0.61
CA ALA A 100 -0.46 -5.54 -0.70
C ALA A 100 0.65 -5.88 -1.70
N ALA A 101 0.63 -5.32 -2.92
CA ALA A 101 1.68 -5.52 -3.92
C ALA A 101 3.07 -5.13 -3.38
N ARG A 102 3.15 -3.99 -2.68
CA ARG A 102 4.40 -3.51 -2.07
C ARG A 102 4.90 -4.44 -0.96
N PHE A 103 4.03 -4.86 -0.04
CA PHE A 103 4.41 -5.72 1.09
C PHE A 103 4.86 -7.11 0.64
N ILE A 104 4.18 -7.69 -0.36
CA ILE A 104 4.60 -8.95 -1.02
C ILE A 104 6.06 -8.83 -1.49
N SER A 105 6.40 -7.74 -2.19
CA SER A 105 7.76 -7.53 -2.71
C SER A 105 8.77 -7.19 -1.62
N ARG A 106 8.39 -6.35 -0.66
CA ARG A 106 9.31 -5.84 0.36
C ARG A 106 9.77 -6.94 1.32
N PHE A 107 8.86 -7.83 1.73
CA PHE A 107 9.10 -8.84 2.75
C PHE A 107 9.06 -10.27 2.22
N ASN A 108 8.90 -10.44 0.90
CA ASN A 108 8.76 -11.74 0.24
C ASN A 108 7.63 -12.58 0.88
N LEU A 109 6.44 -11.97 0.99
CA LEU A 109 5.29 -12.60 1.62
C LEU A 109 4.45 -13.35 0.59
N THR A 110 3.80 -14.41 1.06
CA THR A 110 2.74 -15.12 0.34
C THR A 110 1.37 -14.59 0.78
N LEU A 111 0.40 -14.60 -0.14
CA LEU A 111 -0.95 -14.14 0.15
C LEU A 111 -1.73 -15.16 0.97
N ASP A 112 -2.45 -14.68 1.97
CA ASP A 112 -3.50 -15.46 2.61
C ASP A 112 -4.71 -15.63 1.68
N LYS A 113 -5.56 -16.60 2.02
CA LYS A 113 -6.80 -16.89 1.27
C LYS A 113 -7.72 -15.66 1.25
N GLY A 114 -8.40 -15.46 0.14
CA GLY A 114 -9.37 -14.38 -0.02
C GLY A 114 -8.79 -13.04 -0.47
N ILE A 115 -7.50 -12.74 -0.24
CA ILE A 115 -6.91 -11.46 -0.64
C ILE A 115 -7.01 -11.26 -2.17
N LYS A 116 -6.65 -12.26 -2.95
CA LYS A 116 -6.66 -12.15 -4.41
C LYS A 116 -8.07 -12.01 -4.96
N GLU A 117 -9.00 -12.78 -4.43
CA GLU A 117 -10.42 -12.76 -4.78
C GLU A 117 -11.03 -11.39 -4.48
N SER A 118 -10.83 -10.89 -3.26
CA SER A 118 -11.31 -9.55 -2.85
C SER A 118 -10.72 -8.42 -3.72
N VAL A 119 -9.44 -8.52 -4.12
CA VAL A 119 -8.84 -7.53 -5.04
C VAL A 119 -9.50 -7.61 -6.42
N ASN A 120 -9.76 -8.81 -6.96
CA ASN A 120 -10.42 -8.96 -8.25
C ASN A 120 -11.83 -8.34 -8.26
N GLU A 121 -12.58 -8.47 -7.17
CA GLU A 121 -13.92 -7.93 -7.02
C GLU A 121 -13.90 -6.41 -6.82
N LEU A 122 -12.98 -5.91 -6.00
CA LEU A 122 -12.95 -4.53 -5.54
C LEU A 122 -12.00 -3.61 -6.31
N LYS A 123 -11.24 -4.12 -7.30
CA LYS A 123 -10.22 -3.32 -8.01
C LYS A 123 -10.75 -2.01 -8.58
N GLY A 124 -12.02 -1.97 -9.05
CA GLY A 124 -12.66 -0.76 -9.56
C GLY A 124 -12.73 0.37 -8.53
N ARG A 125 -12.81 0.05 -7.23
CA ARG A 125 -12.81 1.05 -6.16
C ARG A 125 -11.49 1.81 -6.03
N LEU A 126 -10.40 1.33 -6.65
CA LEU A 126 -9.14 2.09 -6.66
C LEU A 126 -9.29 3.46 -7.34
N GLN A 127 -10.30 3.65 -8.20
CA GLN A 127 -10.59 4.92 -8.87
C GLN A 127 -10.94 6.07 -7.90
N ILE A 128 -11.42 5.77 -6.68
CA ILE A 128 -11.69 6.82 -5.68
C ILE A 128 -10.41 7.30 -4.97
N VAL A 129 -9.29 6.62 -5.16
CA VAL A 129 -8.00 6.99 -4.58
C VAL A 129 -7.30 8.00 -5.48
N SER A 130 -6.73 9.05 -4.89
CA SER A 130 -6.00 10.05 -5.69
C SER A 130 -4.77 9.45 -6.36
N ASN A 131 -4.48 9.92 -7.56
CA ASN A 131 -3.37 9.46 -8.38
C ASN A 131 -2.00 9.65 -7.70
N GLU A 132 -1.85 10.68 -6.87
CA GLU A 132 -0.65 10.91 -6.07
C GLU A 132 -0.39 9.76 -5.08
N ARG A 133 -1.44 9.28 -4.38
CA ARG A 133 -1.30 8.16 -3.43
C ARG A 133 -0.99 6.85 -4.16
N ILE A 134 -1.60 6.62 -5.31
CA ILE A 134 -1.34 5.44 -6.16
C ILE A 134 0.12 5.48 -6.65
N ARG A 135 0.58 6.64 -7.18
CA ARG A 135 1.97 6.87 -7.59
C ARG A 135 2.94 6.58 -6.44
N ASP A 136 2.67 7.11 -5.26
CA ASP A 136 3.57 6.95 -4.12
C ASP A 136 3.71 5.48 -3.69
N GLU A 137 2.63 4.70 -3.70
CA GLU A 137 2.71 3.26 -3.43
C GLU A 137 3.40 2.49 -4.58
N LEU A 138 3.18 2.89 -5.84
CA LEU A 138 3.92 2.33 -6.99
C LEU A 138 5.43 2.60 -6.86
N ASN A 139 5.83 3.83 -6.55
CA ASN A 139 7.22 4.19 -6.36
C ASN A 139 7.86 3.39 -5.23
N LYS A 140 7.16 3.26 -4.08
CA LYS A 140 7.61 2.43 -2.96
C LYS A 140 7.74 0.95 -3.33
N LEU A 141 6.86 0.41 -4.18
CA LEU A 141 6.98 -0.93 -4.74
C LEU A 141 8.22 -1.05 -5.61
N LEU A 142 8.43 -0.10 -6.52
CA LEU A 142 9.54 -0.13 -7.48
C LEU A 142 10.92 -0.05 -6.82
N ILE A 143 11.07 0.62 -5.68
CA ILE A 143 12.35 0.70 -4.96
C ILE A 143 12.62 -0.51 -4.04
N THR A 144 11.72 -1.48 -3.94
CA THR A 144 11.97 -2.71 -3.17
C THR A 144 13.15 -3.51 -3.78
N PRO A 145 13.83 -4.36 -3.00
CA PRO A 145 14.93 -5.20 -3.53
C PRO A 145 14.51 -6.01 -4.75
N ASP A 146 13.34 -6.66 -4.70
CA ASP A 146 12.72 -7.33 -5.86
C ASP A 146 11.26 -6.90 -6.02
N PRO A 147 10.94 -6.01 -6.98
CA PRO A 147 9.56 -5.57 -7.22
C PRO A 147 8.72 -6.62 -7.98
N ASN A 148 9.32 -7.68 -8.52
CA ASN A 148 8.63 -8.63 -9.40
C ASN A 148 7.44 -9.36 -8.74
N PRO A 149 7.50 -9.82 -7.48
CA PRO A 149 6.35 -10.45 -6.84
C PRO A 149 5.12 -9.55 -6.81
N GLY A 150 5.30 -8.26 -6.44
CA GLY A 150 4.22 -7.28 -6.44
C GLY A 150 3.72 -6.92 -7.84
N LEU A 151 4.63 -6.76 -8.81
CA LEU A 151 4.24 -6.52 -10.21
C LEU A 151 3.44 -7.72 -10.77
N LYS A 152 3.83 -8.95 -10.45
CA LYS A 152 3.07 -10.15 -10.81
C LYS A 152 1.68 -10.17 -10.15
N PHE A 153 1.58 -9.72 -8.90
CA PHE A 153 0.29 -9.59 -8.22
C PHE A 153 -0.60 -8.58 -8.95
N LEU A 154 -0.10 -7.38 -9.26
CA LEU A 154 -0.83 -6.35 -10.01
C LEU A 154 -1.34 -6.90 -11.36
N LEU A 155 -0.51 -7.68 -12.09
CA LEU A 155 -0.89 -8.28 -13.36
C LEU A 155 -1.93 -9.38 -13.20
N LYS A 156 -1.76 -10.29 -12.23
CA LYS A 156 -2.68 -11.40 -12.00
C LYS A 156 -4.07 -10.97 -11.56
N THR A 157 -4.16 -9.89 -10.77
CA THR A 157 -5.42 -9.31 -10.30
C THR A 157 -6.00 -8.29 -11.29
N LYS A 158 -5.25 -7.95 -12.34
CA LYS A 158 -5.58 -6.87 -13.28
C LYS A 158 -5.78 -5.50 -12.60
N LEU A 159 -5.24 -5.31 -11.40
CA LEU A 159 -5.32 -4.04 -10.69
C LEU A 159 -4.60 -2.91 -11.46
N TYR A 160 -3.54 -3.25 -12.20
CA TYR A 160 -2.80 -2.33 -13.06
C TYR A 160 -3.68 -1.62 -14.11
N GLU A 161 -4.77 -2.24 -14.56
CA GLU A 161 -5.67 -1.68 -15.59
C GLU A 161 -6.29 -0.34 -15.16
N ILE A 162 -6.41 -0.11 -13.86
CA ILE A 162 -7.02 1.09 -13.29
C ILE A 162 -6.08 2.31 -13.35
N PHE A 163 -4.76 2.11 -13.24
CA PHE A 163 -3.82 3.24 -13.11
C PHE A 163 -2.65 3.19 -14.10
N LEU A 164 -2.24 2.00 -14.55
CA LEU A 164 -1.07 1.82 -15.44
C LEU A 164 -1.33 0.68 -16.45
N PRO A 165 -2.35 0.79 -17.33
CA PRO A 165 -2.70 -0.26 -18.29
C PRO A 165 -1.54 -0.63 -19.23
N GLU A 166 -0.59 0.27 -19.43
CA GLU A 166 0.62 0.08 -20.21
C GLU A 166 1.54 -1.02 -19.66
N LEU A 167 1.39 -1.37 -18.38
CA LEU A 167 2.18 -2.44 -17.73
C LEU A 167 2.02 -3.80 -18.44
N LYS A 168 0.87 -4.04 -19.06
CA LYS A 168 0.61 -5.26 -19.87
C LYS A 168 1.62 -5.43 -21.00
N SER A 169 2.09 -4.34 -21.58
CA SER A 169 3.02 -4.34 -22.72
C SER A 169 4.47 -4.58 -22.32
N CYS A 170 4.78 -4.58 -21.02
CA CYS A 170 6.14 -4.79 -20.53
C CYS A 170 6.52 -6.29 -20.55
N LYS A 171 7.24 -6.71 -21.61
CA LYS A 171 7.69 -8.12 -21.76
C LYS A 171 8.86 -8.50 -20.84
N ARG A 172 9.59 -7.54 -20.28
CA ARG A 172 10.85 -7.76 -19.55
C ARG A 172 10.79 -7.31 -18.08
N GLN A 173 9.61 -7.25 -17.49
CA GLN A 173 9.42 -6.81 -16.09
C GLN A 173 10.29 -7.62 -15.09
N HIS A 174 10.57 -8.90 -15.38
CA HIS A 174 11.41 -9.73 -14.52
C HIS A 174 12.86 -9.22 -14.39
N ARG A 175 13.35 -8.40 -15.33
CA ARG A 175 14.70 -7.83 -15.32
C ARG A 175 14.83 -6.59 -14.43
N ILE A 176 13.72 -5.98 -14.03
CA ILE A 176 13.71 -4.74 -13.23
C ILE A 176 14.43 -4.91 -11.89
N ARG A 177 14.39 -6.12 -11.31
CA ARG A 177 15.12 -6.43 -10.07
C ARG A 177 16.64 -6.19 -10.15
N TYR A 178 17.22 -6.24 -11.35
CA TYR A 178 18.66 -6.03 -11.57
C TYR A 178 19.02 -4.56 -11.80
N LEU A 179 18.04 -3.68 -11.95
CA LEU A 179 18.27 -2.25 -12.08
C LEU A 179 18.48 -1.63 -10.70
N ARG A 180 19.15 -0.47 -10.69
CA ARG A 180 19.31 0.36 -9.51
C ARG A 180 17.95 0.53 -8.79
N HIS A 181 17.99 0.62 -7.45
CA HIS A 181 16.81 0.83 -6.61
C HIS A 181 16.34 2.28 -6.68
N ASP A 182 15.98 2.69 -7.87
CA ASP A 182 15.50 4.02 -8.21
C ASP A 182 14.16 3.85 -8.96
N HIS A 183 13.13 4.54 -8.49
CA HIS A 183 11.80 4.38 -9.06
C HIS A 183 11.72 4.93 -10.48
N CYS A 184 12.41 6.05 -10.80
CA CYS A 184 12.41 6.62 -12.14
C CYS A 184 13.04 5.67 -13.16
N ILE A 185 14.22 5.10 -12.83
CA ILE A 185 14.90 4.13 -13.70
C ILE A 185 14.03 2.89 -13.94
N ARG A 186 13.45 2.35 -12.87
CA ARG A 186 12.62 1.14 -12.96
C ARG A 186 11.30 1.38 -13.66
N LEU A 187 10.68 2.55 -13.45
CA LEU A 187 9.48 2.98 -14.16
C LEU A 187 9.74 3.20 -15.65
N ALA A 188 10.84 3.88 -15.99
CA ALA A 188 11.27 4.06 -17.38
C ALA A 188 11.47 2.72 -18.10
N ALA A 189 12.08 1.74 -17.42
CA ALA A 189 12.26 0.39 -17.95
C ALA A 189 10.93 -0.36 -18.17
N LEU A 190 9.94 -0.14 -17.29
CA LEU A 190 8.58 -0.70 -17.46
C LEU A 190 7.89 -0.11 -18.68
N LEU A 191 8.10 1.18 -18.95
CA LEU A 191 7.41 1.95 -19.99
C LEU A 191 8.24 2.15 -21.26
N ILE A 192 9.39 1.51 -21.41
CA ILE A 192 10.34 1.74 -22.51
C ILE A 192 9.73 1.48 -23.88
N ASN A 193 8.82 0.53 -24.00
CA ASN A 193 8.16 0.18 -25.25
C ASN A 193 6.90 1.02 -25.56
N ILE A 194 6.57 1.98 -24.72
CA ILE A 194 5.41 2.85 -24.88
C ILE A 194 5.82 4.12 -25.63
N ALA A 195 5.00 4.53 -26.60
CA ALA A 195 5.25 5.76 -27.36
C ALA A 195 5.38 6.96 -26.41
N SER A 196 6.33 7.86 -26.71
CA SER A 196 6.69 8.97 -25.81
C SER A 196 5.49 9.83 -25.40
N ALA A 197 4.60 10.16 -26.34
CA ALA A 197 3.41 10.96 -26.06
C ALA A 197 2.47 10.25 -25.06
N ALA A 198 2.20 8.96 -25.26
CA ALA A 198 1.34 8.17 -24.39
C ALA A 198 1.96 8.02 -22.99
N ARG A 199 3.28 7.77 -22.93
CA ARG A 199 4.03 7.69 -21.67
C ARG A 199 3.96 9.01 -20.89
N LYS A 200 4.24 10.15 -21.55
CA LYS A 200 4.16 11.47 -20.91
C LYS A 200 2.74 11.78 -20.41
N ALA A 201 1.71 11.45 -21.19
CA ALA A 201 0.32 11.63 -20.78
C ALA A 201 0.00 10.81 -19.51
N ARG A 202 0.39 9.52 -19.48
CA ARG A 202 0.18 8.65 -18.31
C ARG A 202 0.90 9.14 -17.07
N LEU A 203 2.15 9.56 -17.19
CA LEU A 203 2.93 10.07 -16.07
C LEU A 203 2.35 11.37 -15.50
N LYS A 204 1.86 12.28 -16.37
CA LYS A 204 1.11 13.48 -15.93
C LYS A 204 -0.17 13.13 -15.20
N ASP A 205 -0.91 12.16 -15.70
CA ASP A 205 -2.15 11.66 -15.08
C ASP A 205 -1.87 11.12 -13.66
N LEU A 206 -0.79 10.36 -13.50
CA LEU A 206 -0.30 9.86 -12.21
C LEU A 206 0.39 10.94 -11.36
N LYS A 207 0.40 12.21 -11.80
CA LYS A 207 0.96 13.35 -11.03
C LYS A 207 2.46 13.25 -10.75
N TYR A 208 3.23 12.68 -11.69
CA TYR A 208 4.69 12.82 -11.67
C TYR A 208 5.08 14.27 -11.99
N SER A 209 6.19 14.73 -11.41
CA SER A 209 6.74 16.05 -11.71
C SER A 209 7.32 16.11 -13.13
N ASN A 210 7.42 17.30 -13.72
CA ASN A 210 8.00 17.45 -15.06
C ASN A 210 9.43 16.88 -15.12
N ARG A 211 10.22 17.03 -14.05
CA ARG A 211 11.58 16.48 -13.96
C ARG A 211 11.63 14.95 -14.02
N GLU A 212 10.60 14.27 -13.53
CA GLU A 212 10.50 12.81 -13.57
C GLU A 212 9.94 12.31 -14.91
N ILE A 213 9.25 13.17 -15.67
CA ILE A 213 8.63 12.84 -16.95
C ILE A 213 9.63 12.96 -18.12
N ASP A 214 10.51 13.93 -18.05
CA ASP A 214 11.55 14.20 -19.07
C ASP A 214 12.78 13.31 -18.88
#